data_ec7449c8ecb453f2711179f52c6811bc
#
_entry.id   ec7449c8ecb453f2711179f52c6811bc
#
_cell.length_a   1.000
_cell.length_b   1.000
_cell.length_c   1.000
_cell.angle_alpha   90.00
_cell.angle_beta   90.00
_cell.angle_gamma   90.00
#
_symmetry.space_group_name_H-M   'P 1'
#
loop_
_entity.id
_entity.type
_entity.pdbx_description
1 polymer ?
#
loop_
_entity_poly.entity_id
_entity_poly.type
_entity_poly.pdbx_seq_one_letter_code
_entity_poly.pdbx_strand_id
1 'polypeptide(L)'
;MLAKANRITRGADYRATVRRGARFTGASTVTYIRPNPDSSVVRFGFIVSKTVGNAVMRNRVRRRLKAAAYDLLPLYSPGLGDSAGLDVVVRALPASVQAPWASLHEELSRASSRFTSRSHLSKGSVRS
;
A
#
# COMPACT_ATOMS: atom_id res chain seq x y z
N MET A 1 13.16 5.36 -6.41
CA MET A 1 12.76 4.00 -6.74
C MET A 1 12.77 3.10 -5.52
N LEU A 2 11.80 2.22 -5.40
CA LEU A 2 11.76 1.33 -4.25
C LEU A 2 12.94 0.37 -4.25
N ALA A 3 13.64 0.29 -3.13
CA ALA A 3 14.72 -0.66 -2.96
C ALA A 3 14.15 -2.08 -2.95
N LYS A 4 15.00 -3.05 -3.27
CA LYS A 4 14.59 -4.45 -3.29
C LYS A 4 13.97 -4.90 -1.97
N ALA A 5 14.52 -4.45 -0.85
CA ALA A 5 14.01 -4.79 0.48
C ALA A 5 12.61 -4.23 0.75
N ASN A 6 12.19 -3.21 0.01
CA ASN A 6 10.88 -2.58 0.17
C ASN A 6 9.85 -3.10 -0.82
N ARG A 7 10.08 -4.28 -1.40
CA ARG A 7 9.17 -4.89 -2.36
C ARG A 7 8.71 -6.26 -1.89
N ILE A 8 7.42 -6.51 -2.00
CA ILE A 8 6.88 -7.85 -1.73
C ILE A 8 7.17 -8.70 -2.97
N THR A 9 7.74 -9.89 -2.77
CA THR A 9 8.13 -10.76 -3.88
C THR A 9 7.41 -12.11 -3.86
N ARG A 10 6.87 -12.53 -2.73
CA ARG A 10 6.22 -13.83 -2.62
C ARG A 10 4.71 -13.73 -2.76
N GLY A 11 4.14 -14.64 -3.56
CA GLY A 11 2.69 -14.71 -3.72
C GLY A 11 1.95 -14.93 -2.40
N ALA A 12 2.54 -15.71 -1.50
CA ALA A 12 1.92 -15.94 -0.19
C ALA A 12 1.78 -14.66 0.61
N ASP A 13 2.74 -13.74 0.52
CA ASP A 13 2.69 -12.46 1.22
C ASP A 13 1.62 -11.55 0.62
N TYR A 14 1.47 -11.57 -0.71
CA TYR A 14 0.38 -10.85 -1.37
C TYR A 14 -0.98 -11.36 -0.87
N ARG A 15 -1.15 -12.66 -0.88
CA ARG A 15 -2.42 -13.27 -0.47
C ARG A 15 -2.74 -12.97 0.99
N ALA A 16 -1.76 -13.10 1.86
CA ALA A 16 -1.96 -12.84 3.28
C ALA A 16 -2.34 -11.38 3.53
N THR A 17 -1.70 -10.45 2.82
CA THR A 17 -1.97 -9.03 2.98
C THR A 17 -3.37 -8.68 2.50
N VAL A 18 -3.79 -9.20 1.34
CA VAL A 18 -5.13 -8.95 0.81
C VAL A 18 -6.18 -9.57 1.72
N ARG A 19 -5.92 -10.75 2.24
CA ARG A 19 -6.91 -11.48 3.04
C ARG A 19 -7.05 -10.93 4.46
N ARG A 20 -5.95 -10.53 5.09
CA ARG A 20 -5.92 -10.16 6.50
C ARG A 20 -5.65 -8.68 6.76
N GLY A 21 -5.21 -7.94 5.78
CA GLY A 21 -4.87 -6.54 5.95
C GLY A 21 -6.09 -5.65 6.10
N ALA A 22 -5.88 -4.49 6.68
CA ALA A 22 -6.89 -3.45 6.70
C ALA A 22 -7.06 -2.93 5.27
N ARG A 23 -8.29 -2.71 4.85
CA ARG A 23 -8.63 -2.34 3.49
C ARG A 23 -9.06 -0.89 3.40
N PHE A 24 -8.47 -0.15 2.48
CA PHE A 24 -8.80 1.25 2.24
C PHE A 24 -9.11 1.45 0.77
N THR A 25 -10.35 1.78 0.47
CA THR A 25 -10.85 1.90 -0.90
C THR A 25 -10.86 3.35 -1.34
N GLY A 26 -10.24 3.63 -2.49
CA GLY A 26 -10.29 4.93 -3.15
C GLY A 26 -10.95 4.80 -4.51
N ALA A 27 -11.00 5.90 -5.24
CA ALA A 27 -11.60 5.91 -6.58
C ALA A 27 -10.80 5.10 -7.59
N SER A 28 -9.48 5.08 -7.44
CA SER A 28 -8.57 4.47 -8.42
C SER A 28 -7.78 3.29 -7.88
N THR A 29 -7.77 3.09 -6.56
CA THR A 29 -6.99 2.03 -5.94
C THR A 29 -7.70 1.45 -4.73
N VAL A 30 -7.32 0.22 -4.38
CA VAL A 30 -7.67 -0.38 -3.09
C VAL A 30 -6.34 -0.73 -2.43
N THR A 31 -6.11 -0.22 -1.23
CA THR A 31 -4.87 -0.46 -0.50
C THR A 31 -5.13 -1.37 0.68
N TYR A 32 -4.31 -2.41 0.82
CA TYR A 32 -4.36 -3.37 1.93
C TYR A 32 -3.09 -3.21 2.74
N ILE A 33 -3.23 -3.01 4.05
CA ILE A 33 -2.07 -2.81 4.94
C ILE A 33 -2.13 -3.84 6.05
N ARG A 34 -1.06 -4.64 6.16
CA ARG A 34 -0.95 -5.68 7.17
C ARG A 34 0.36 -5.54 7.94
N PRO A 35 0.32 -5.43 9.28
CA PRO A 35 1.54 -5.51 10.06
C PRO A 35 2.22 -6.86 9.83
N ASN A 36 3.53 -6.84 9.66
CA ASN A 36 4.29 -8.06 9.44
C ASN A 36 5.40 -8.17 10.49
N PRO A 37 5.20 -8.98 11.52
CA PRO A 37 6.20 -9.12 12.59
C PRO A 37 7.49 -9.81 12.13
N ASP A 38 7.43 -10.50 10.99
CA ASP A 38 8.60 -11.18 10.44
C ASP A 38 9.50 -10.26 9.63
N SER A 39 9.15 -8.98 9.54
CA SER A 39 9.91 -8.00 8.78
C SER A 39 10.12 -6.76 9.64
N SER A 40 11.20 -6.05 9.39
CA SER A 40 11.49 -4.79 10.06
C SER A 40 11.34 -3.60 9.13
N VAL A 41 10.87 -3.83 7.90
CA VAL A 41 10.76 -2.77 6.90
C VAL A 41 9.37 -2.76 6.29
N VAL A 42 9.04 -1.64 5.65
CA VAL A 42 7.81 -1.51 4.87
C VAL A 42 8.05 -2.11 3.49
N ARG A 43 7.17 -3.00 3.06
CA ARG A 43 7.26 -3.60 1.73
C ARG A 43 5.97 -3.31 0.96
N PHE A 44 6.12 -2.96 -0.30
CA PHE A 44 4.99 -2.68 -1.19
C PHE A 44 4.86 -3.75 -2.26
N GLY A 45 3.63 -4.09 -2.60
CA GLY A 45 3.31 -4.92 -3.73
C GLY A 45 2.18 -4.27 -4.53
N PHE A 46 2.16 -4.51 -5.83
CA PHE A 46 1.18 -3.88 -6.71
C PHE A 46 0.48 -4.93 -7.55
N ILE A 47 -0.84 -4.87 -7.57
CA ILE A 47 -1.66 -5.76 -8.39
C ILE A 47 -2.29 -4.90 -9.48
N VAL A 48 -1.86 -5.12 -10.72
CA VAL A 48 -2.39 -4.41 -11.87
C VAL A 48 -2.83 -5.46 -12.88
N SER A 49 -4.12 -5.80 -12.82
CA SER A 49 -4.69 -6.87 -13.63
C SER A 49 -5.10 -6.40 -15.02
N LYS A 50 -5.52 -7.36 -15.84
CA LYS A 50 -5.95 -7.07 -17.20
C LYS A 50 -7.16 -6.15 -17.28
N THR A 51 -7.94 -6.04 -16.21
CA THR A 51 -9.09 -5.14 -16.16
C THR A 51 -8.69 -3.67 -16.27
N VAL A 52 -7.43 -3.37 -15.94
CA VAL A 52 -6.92 -1.99 -16.05
C VAL A 52 -6.66 -1.61 -17.50
N GLY A 53 -6.21 -2.56 -18.31
CA GLY A 53 -5.96 -2.30 -19.72
C GLY A 53 -4.87 -3.21 -20.28
N ASN A 54 -4.32 -2.83 -21.43
CA ASN A 54 -3.26 -3.60 -22.08
C ASN A 54 -1.94 -3.45 -21.32
N ALA A 55 -0.90 -4.18 -21.79
CA ALA A 55 0.39 -4.20 -21.11
C ALA A 55 1.02 -2.81 -20.97
N VAL A 56 0.87 -1.96 -21.98
CA VAL A 56 1.43 -0.60 -21.92
C VAL A 56 0.75 0.22 -20.82
N MET A 57 -0.57 0.14 -20.77
CA MET A 57 -1.34 0.86 -19.73
C MET A 57 -1.01 0.32 -18.35
N ARG A 58 -0.96 -1.00 -18.19
CA ARG A 58 -0.64 -1.61 -16.91
C ARG A 58 0.75 -1.22 -16.42
N ASN A 59 1.73 -1.20 -17.32
CA ASN A 59 3.08 -0.81 -16.95
C ASN A 59 3.16 0.66 -16.54
N ARG A 60 2.41 1.52 -17.22
CA ARG A 60 2.34 2.95 -16.85
C ARG A 60 1.77 3.11 -15.44
N VAL A 61 0.65 2.45 -15.16
CA VAL A 61 0.02 2.52 -13.84
C VAL A 61 0.98 1.99 -12.78
N ARG A 62 1.62 0.86 -13.05
CA ARG A 62 2.56 0.26 -12.10
C ARG A 62 3.71 1.20 -11.76
N ARG A 63 4.28 1.87 -12.77
CA ARG A 63 5.36 2.82 -12.55
C ARG A 63 4.91 4.01 -11.71
N ARG A 64 3.70 4.51 -11.96
CA ARG A 64 3.15 5.63 -11.21
C ARG A 64 2.91 5.25 -9.75
N LEU A 65 2.37 4.06 -9.52
CA LEU A 65 2.14 3.57 -8.16
C LEU A 65 3.45 3.36 -7.42
N LYS A 66 4.46 2.81 -8.09
CA LYS A 66 5.77 2.64 -7.49
C LYS A 66 6.41 3.97 -7.11
N ALA A 67 6.28 4.97 -7.97
CA ALA A 67 6.81 6.30 -7.69
C ALA A 67 6.10 6.93 -6.50
N ALA A 68 4.79 6.80 -6.42
CA ALA A 68 4.02 7.32 -5.29
C ALA A 68 4.41 6.61 -4.00
N ALA A 69 4.55 5.29 -4.04
CA ALA A 69 4.94 4.52 -2.87
C ALA A 69 6.33 4.90 -2.38
N TYR A 70 7.25 5.09 -3.30
CA TYR A 70 8.61 5.52 -2.95
C TYR A 70 8.59 6.87 -2.24
N ASP A 71 7.83 7.81 -2.78
CA ASP A 71 7.72 9.14 -2.21
C ASP A 71 7.07 9.11 -0.83
N LEU A 72 6.14 8.19 -0.62
CA LEU A 72 5.39 8.08 0.64
C LEU A 72 6.02 7.12 1.65
N LEU A 73 7.12 6.47 1.29
CA LEU A 73 7.76 5.50 2.17
C LEU A 73 7.99 6.05 3.59
N PRO A 74 8.47 7.29 3.77
CA PRO A 74 8.64 7.83 5.12
C PRO A 74 7.35 7.93 5.92
N LEU A 75 6.21 8.13 5.26
CA LEU A 75 4.92 8.20 5.95
C LEU A 75 4.45 6.84 6.46
N TYR A 76 4.86 5.77 5.78
CA TYR A 76 4.51 4.42 6.21
C TYR A 76 5.47 3.91 7.28
N SER A 77 6.67 4.47 7.35
CA SER A 77 7.70 3.99 8.27
C SER A 77 7.66 4.53 9.69
N PRO A 78 7.42 5.84 9.92
CA PRO A 78 7.64 6.41 11.25
C PRO A 78 6.69 5.90 12.33
N GLY A 79 5.52 5.46 11.96
CA GLY A 79 4.56 4.97 12.95
C GLY A 79 4.92 3.62 13.54
N LEU A 80 5.95 3.02 13.02
CA LEU A 80 6.31 1.67 13.43
C LEU A 80 7.31 1.63 14.56
N GLY A 81 8.01 2.73 14.79
CA GLY A 81 8.95 2.92 15.90
C GLY A 81 9.69 1.71 16.43
N ASP A 82 9.07 0.61 16.48
CA ASP A 82 9.55 -0.55 17.18
C ASP A 82 9.76 -1.75 16.32
N SER A 83 10.32 -1.58 15.18
CA SER A 83 10.83 -2.71 14.45
C SER A 83 9.83 -3.62 13.75
N ALA A 84 8.54 -3.41 13.87
CA ALA A 84 7.58 -4.20 13.09
C ALA A 84 7.47 -3.65 11.69
N GLY A 85 7.49 -4.53 10.70
CA GLY A 85 7.30 -4.13 9.31
C GLY A 85 5.84 -4.03 8.92
N LEU A 86 5.60 -3.45 7.75
CA LEU A 86 4.27 -3.42 7.14
C LEU A 86 4.35 -4.01 5.75
N ASP A 87 3.36 -4.81 5.41
CA ASP A 87 3.15 -5.22 4.02
C ASP A 87 1.97 -4.43 3.49
N VAL A 88 2.18 -3.75 2.38
CA VAL A 88 1.19 -2.89 1.75
C VAL A 88 0.97 -3.37 0.31
N VAL A 89 -0.23 -3.81 0.00
CA VAL A 89 -0.58 -4.21 -1.36
C VAL A 89 -1.55 -3.19 -1.93
N VAL A 90 -1.21 -2.64 -3.07
CA VAL A 90 -2.04 -1.67 -3.78
C VAL A 90 -2.60 -2.33 -5.03
N ARG A 91 -3.92 -2.46 -5.11
CA ARG A 91 -4.59 -2.95 -6.30
C ARG A 91 -5.07 -1.77 -7.11
N ALA A 92 -4.68 -1.73 -8.38
CA ALA A 92 -5.15 -0.69 -9.29
C ALA A 92 -6.54 -1.05 -9.80
N LEU A 93 -7.44 -0.10 -9.77
CA LEU A 93 -8.77 -0.21 -10.37
C LEU A 93 -8.72 0.35 -11.79
N PRO A 94 -9.70 0.05 -12.65
CA PRO A 94 -9.69 0.57 -14.02
C PRO A 94 -9.55 2.09 -14.11
N ALA A 95 -10.10 2.83 -13.16
CA ALA A 95 -9.98 4.28 -13.14
C ALA A 95 -8.55 4.79 -12.99
N SER A 96 -7.63 3.95 -12.53
CA SER A 96 -6.23 4.35 -12.34
C SER A 96 -5.53 4.76 -13.63
N VAL A 97 -6.01 4.26 -14.77
CA VAL A 97 -5.39 4.56 -16.07
C VAL A 97 -5.45 6.05 -16.35
N GLN A 98 -6.57 6.67 -16.04
CA GLN A 98 -6.81 8.09 -16.33
C GLN A 98 -6.56 8.99 -15.13
N ALA A 99 -6.28 8.41 -13.98
CA ALA A 99 -6.05 9.19 -12.77
C ALA A 99 -4.72 9.93 -12.85
N PRO A 100 -4.70 11.22 -12.49
CA PRO A 100 -3.43 11.95 -12.39
C PRO A 100 -2.57 11.31 -11.30
N TRP A 101 -1.25 11.45 -11.44
CA TRP A 101 -0.32 10.95 -10.42
C TRP A 101 -0.65 11.49 -9.02
N ALA A 102 -1.03 12.77 -8.96
CA ALA A 102 -1.38 13.39 -7.69
C ALA A 102 -2.54 12.69 -6.99
N SER A 103 -3.52 12.20 -7.76
CA SER A 103 -4.65 11.47 -7.20
C SER A 103 -4.23 10.12 -6.64
N LEU A 104 -3.36 9.41 -7.37
CA LEU A 104 -2.84 8.12 -6.90
C LEU A 104 -2.03 8.32 -5.62
N HIS A 105 -1.18 9.33 -5.61
CA HIS A 105 -0.37 9.68 -4.46
C HIS A 105 -1.25 9.99 -3.25
N GLU A 106 -2.29 10.78 -3.46
CA GLU A 106 -3.21 11.14 -2.38
C GLU A 106 -3.92 9.93 -1.80
N GLU A 107 -4.37 9.00 -2.66
CA GLU A 107 -5.04 7.80 -2.16
C GLU A 107 -4.13 6.95 -1.30
N LEU A 108 -2.88 6.77 -1.70
CA LEU A 108 -1.92 6.03 -0.90
C LEU A 108 -1.59 6.76 0.41
N SER A 109 -1.46 8.07 0.35
CA SER A 109 -1.21 8.90 1.53
C SER A 109 -2.37 8.78 2.53
N ARG A 110 -3.60 8.83 2.02
CA ARG A 110 -4.80 8.72 2.84
C ARG A 110 -4.90 7.35 3.50
N ALA A 111 -4.53 6.30 2.78
CA ALA A 111 -4.53 4.95 3.34
C ALA A 111 -3.57 4.86 4.53
N SER A 112 -2.39 5.45 4.42
CA SER A 112 -1.43 5.50 5.51
C SER A 112 -1.99 6.23 6.72
N SER A 113 -2.58 7.39 6.49
CA SER A 113 -3.17 8.20 7.56
C SER A 113 -4.30 7.47 8.27
N ARG A 114 -5.18 6.84 7.50
CA ARG A 114 -6.30 6.09 8.07
C ARG A 114 -5.83 4.88 8.85
N PHE A 115 -4.82 4.20 8.37
CA PHE A 115 -4.28 3.04 9.06
C PHE A 115 -3.67 3.47 10.40
N THR A 116 -2.91 4.54 10.42
CA THR A 116 -2.30 5.08 11.63
C THR A 116 -3.35 5.51 12.64
N SER A 117 -4.37 6.23 12.20
CA SER A 117 -5.47 6.66 13.07
C SER A 117 -6.22 5.49 13.65
N ARG A 118 -6.49 4.48 12.82
CA ARG A 118 -7.20 3.28 13.25
C ARG A 118 -6.42 2.52 14.31
N SER A 119 -5.12 2.35 14.12
CA SER A 119 -4.26 1.70 15.09
C SER A 119 -4.21 2.47 16.40
N HIS A 120 -4.11 3.78 16.31
CA HIS A 120 -4.07 4.66 17.47
C HIS A 120 -5.37 4.59 18.26
N LEU A 121 -6.51 4.63 17.56
CA LEU A 121 -7.81 4.53 18.21
C LEU A 121 -8.00 3.17 18.90
N SER A 122 -7.55 2.11 18.25
CA SER A 122 -7.59 0.78 18.84
C SER A 122 -6.83 0.72 20.15
N LYS A 123 -5.64 1.28 20.17
CA LYS A 123 -4.84 1.33 21.40
C LYS A 123 -5.52 2.16 22.48
N GLY A 124 -6.12 3.27 22.08
CA GLY A 124 -6.88 4.10 23.01
C GLY A 124 -8.03 3.35 23.63
N SER A 125 -8.77 2.61 22.82
CA SER A 125 -9.89 1.80 23.30
C SER A 125 -9.47 0.77 24.32
N VAL A 126 -8.36 0.10 24.06
CA VAL A 126 -7.87 -0.95 24.95
C VAL A 126 -7.53 -0.41 26.33
N ARG A 127 -7.06 0.80 26.40
CA ARG A 127 -6.66 1.39 27.67
C ARG A 127 -7.83 1.93 28.49
N SER A 128 -8.92 2.14 27.85
CA SER A 128 -10.11 2.57 28.58
C SER A 128 -10.84 1.40 29.16
#